data_1355afaa6dfddb8cc681112133c524ce
#
_entry.id   1355afaa6dfddb8cc681112133c524ce
#
_cell.length_a   1.000
_cell.length_b   1.000
_cell.length_c   1.000
_cell.angle_alpha   90.00
_cell.angle_beta   90.00
_cell.angle_gamma   90.00
#
_symmetry.space_group_name_H-M   'P 1'
#
loop_
_entity.id
_entity.type
_entity.pdbx_description
1 polymer ?
#
loop_
_entity_poly.entity_id
_entity_poly.type
_entity_poly.pdbx_seq_one_letter_code
_entity_poly.pdbx_strand_id
1 'polypeptide(L)'
;MEKLVRPHISKEKNQQKMRKDAILKGIFRIAAVISGGAIAVIVLFVFLRGVQPFLPGYANGQVNFIDFLFGTTWRQDQGIYGAGFIIINTLITSFGALIISFPISVLTALFIVKIAPKWLAKIMTAIVEMLASIPSVVYGVFAAGAITTMVVALAGAFGMTTAGGN
;
A
#
# COMPACT_ATOMS: atom_id res chain seq x y z
N MET A 1 9.34 -58.42 -11.43
CA MET A 1 8.04 -57.73 -11.33
C MET A 1 7.80 -57.49 -9.85
N GLU A 2 8.22 -56.36 -9.35
CA GLU A 2 8.09 -55.96 -7.95
C GLU A 2 6.73 -55.25 -7.80
N LYS A 3 5.81 -55.91 -7.07
CA LYS A 3 4.48 -55.34 -6.73
C LYS A 3 4.70 -54.21 -5.74
N LEU A 4 4.55 -52.95 -6.20
CA LEU A 4 4.44 -51.79 -5.35
C LEU A 4 3.30 -52.00 -4.34
N VAL A 5 3.63 -52.38 -3.12
CA VAL A 5 2.70 -52.46 -1.98
C VAL A 5 2.31 -51.03 -1.61
N ARG A 6 1.12 -50.60 -2.06
CA ARG A 6 0.53 -49.30 -1.61
C ARG A 6 0.26 -49.45 -0.10
N PRO A 7 0.75 -48.54 0.75
CA PRO A 7 0.49 -48.62 2.19
C PRO A 7 -1.01 -48.53 2.42
N HIS A 8 -1.57 -49.51 3.10
CA HIS A 8 -2.98 -49.60 3.49
C HIS A 8 -3.24 -48.53 4.56
N ILE A 9 -3.58 -47.31 4.17
CA ILE A 9 -3.96 -46.24 5.10
C ILE A 9 -5.28 -46.71 5.76
N SER A 10 -5.26 -46.96 7.06
CA SER A 10 -6.44 -47.34 7.83
C SER A 10 -7.59 -46.39 7.56
N LYS A 11 -8.80 -46.90 7.26
CA LYS A 11 -10.00 -46.10 6.98
C LYS A 11 -10.29 -45.08 8.08
N GLU A 12 -9.98 -45.37 9.32
CA GLU A 12 -10.12 -44.48 10.48
C GLU A 12 -9.18 -43.26 10.41
N LYS A 13 -7.92 -43.44 10.06
CA LYS A 13 -6.98 -42.33 9.88
C LYS A 13 -7.40 -41.39 8.76
N ASN A 14 -7.99 -41.94 7.71
CA ASN A 14 -8.45 -41.16 6.58
C ASN A 14 -9.72 -40.35 6.94
N GLN A 15 -10.64 -40.94 7.72
CA GLN A 15 -11.81 -40.21 8.22
C GLN A 15 -11.46 -39.11 9.21
N GLN A 16 -10.51 -39.32 10.11
CA GLN A 16 -10.03 -38.30 11.04
C GLN A 16 -9.35 -37.13 10.30
N LYS A 17 -8.55 -37.44 9.27
CA LYS A 17 -7.94 -36.42 8.41
C LYS A 17 -8.99 -35.60 7.67
N MET A 18 -9.98 -36.26 7.07
CA MET A 18 -11.08 -35.57 6.37
C MET A 18 -11.92 -34.68 7.29
N ARG A 19 -12.17 -35.09 8.54
CA ARG A 19 -12.87 -34.23 9.53
C ARG A 19 -12.04 -33.01 9.92
N LYS A 20 -10.74 -33.17 10.18
CA LYS A 20 -9.83 -32.05 10.47
C LYS A 20 -9.77 -31.07 9.29
N ASP A 21 -9.65 -31.60 8.08
CA ASP A 21 -9.64 -30.78 6.86
C ASP A 21 -10.95 -30.02 6.66
N ALA A 22 -12.09 -30.63 6.98
CA ALA A 22 -13.39 -29.99 6.91
C ALA A 22 -13.54 -28.85 7.95
N ILE A 23 -13.08 -29.07 9.17
CA ILE A 23 -13.08 -28.05 10.23
C ILE A 23 -12.16 -26.89 9.85
N LEU A 24 -10.92 -27.19 9.40
CA LEU A 24 -9.99 -26.15 8.94
C LEU A 24 -10.56 -25.34 7.77
N LYS A 25 -11.12 -25.99 6.76
CA LYS A 25 -11.82 -25.33 5.67
C LYS A 25 -12.97 -24.45 6.15
N GLY A 26 -13.71 -24.89 7.16
CA GLY A 26 -14.77 -24.11 7.78
C GLY A 26 -14.23 -22.83 8.43
N ILE A 27 -13.17 -22.96 9.24
CA ILE A 27 -12.53 -21.84 9.91
C ILE A 27 -11.97 -20.83 8.89
N PHE A 28 -11.26 -21.30 7.87
CA PHE A 28 -10.73 -20.43 6.82
C PHE A 28 -11.84 -19.74 6.02
N ARG A 29 -12.96 -20.42 5.77
CA ARG A 29 -14.12 -19.81 5.10
C ARG A 29 -14.74 -18.70 5.95
N ILE A 30 -14.92 -18.93 7.24
CA ILE A 30 -15.44 -17.92 8.18
C ILE A 30 -14.48 -16.72 8.24
N ALA A 31 -13.18 -16.97 8.40
CA ALA A 31 -12.17 -15.92 8.42
C ALA A 31 -12.18 -15.10 7.12
N ALA A 32 -12.30 -15.76 5.96
CA ALA A 32 -12.36 -15.09 4.66
C ALA A 32 -13.63 -14.21 4.53
N VAL A 33 -14.79 -14.71 4.99
CA VAL A 33 -16.04 -13.93 4.98
C VAL A 33 -15.96 -12.73 5.91
N ILE A 34 -15.40 -12.89 7.12
CA ILE A 34 -15.22 -11.78 8.07
C ILE A 34 -14.26 -10.74 7.48
N SER A 35 -13.13 -11.17 6.94
CA SER A 35 -12.13 -10.27 6.34
C SER A 35 -12.69 -9.53 5.12
N GLY A 36 -13.36 -10.25 4.21
CA GLY A 36 -13.99 -9.65 3.04
C GLY A 36 -15.13 -8.69 3.42
N GLY A 37 -15.93 -9.07 4.43
CA GLY A 37 -16.99 -8.24 4.98
C GLY A 37 -16.44 -6.95 5.61
N ALA A 38 -15.36 -7.04 6.38
CA ALA A 38 -14.71 -5.87 6.96
C ALA A 38 -14.22 -4.88 5.89
N ILE A 39 -13.59 -5.39 4.84
CA ILE A 39 -13.17 -4.55 3.70
C ILE A 39 -14.37 -3.88 3.04
N ALA A 40 -15.44 -4.63 2.77
CA ALA A 40 -16.65 -4.10 2.16
C ALA A 40 -17.29 -2.99 3.02
N VAL A 41 -17.34 -3.16 4.34
CA VAL A 41 -17.84 -2.15 5.28
C VAL A 41 -16.98 -0.90 5.27
N ILE A 42 -15.66 -1.02 5.25
CA ILE A 42 -14.73 0.12 5.17
C ILE A 42 -14.94 0.88 3.86
N VAL A 43 -14.97 0.18 2.73
CA VAL A 43 -15.20 0.80 1.41
C VAL A 43 -16.54 1.54 1.37
N LEU A 44 -17.61 0.90 1.85
CA LEU A 44 -18.93 1.52 1.92
C LEU A 44 -18.95 2.75 2.82
N PHE A 45 -18.35 2.67 4.00
CA PHE A 45 -18.26 3.78 4.94
C PHE A 45 -17.50 4.97 4.34
N VAL A 46 -16.32 4.71 3.75
CA VAL A 46 -15.51 5.75 3.11
C VAL A 46 -16.26 6.39 1.94
N PHE A 47 -16.92 5.57 1.12
CA PHE A 47 -17.74 6.07 0.01
C PHE A 47 -18.88 6.97 0.49
N LEU A 48 -19.68 6.50 1.45
CA LEU A 48 -20.80 7.27 1.99
C LEU A 48 -20.34 8.60 2.62
N ARG A 49 -19.22 8.60 3.33
CA ARG A 49 -18.65 9.81 3.91
C ARG A 49 -18.03 10.74 2.87
N GLY A 50 -17.37 10.15 1.86
CA GLY A 50 -16.74 10.92 0.79
C GLY A 50 -17.73 11.61 -0.17
N VAL A 51 -18.94 11.07 -0.31
CA VAL A 51 -19.99 11.66 -1.16
C VAL A 51 -20.73 12.79 -0.44
N GLN A 52 -20.80 12.78 0.90
CA GLN A 52 -21.57 13.77 1.67
C GLN A 52 -21.31 15.24 1.30
N PRO A 53 -20.06 15.71 1.09
CA PRO A 53 -19.79 17.10 0.74
C PRO A 53 -20.40 17.55 -0.60
N PHE A 54 -20.71 16.61 -1.49
CA PHE A 54 -21.27 16.89 -2.81
C PHE A 54 -22.80 16.90 -2.84
N LEU A 55 -23.44 16.49 -1.73
CA LEU A 55 -24.89 16.42 -1.62
C LEU A 55 -25.48 17.76 -1.13
N PRO A 56 -26.70 18.13 -1.61
CA PRO A 56 -27.41 19.29 -1.11
C PRO A 56 -27.66 19.18 0.40
N GLY A 57 -27.46 20.29 1.13
CA GLY A 57 -27.70 20.33 2.57
C GLY A 57 -26.52 19.92 3.45
N TYR A 58 -25.32 19.78 2.89
CA TYR A 58 -24.11 19.60 3.69
C TYR A 58 -23.84 20.82 4.59
N ALA A 59 -23.53 20.59 5.86
CA ALA A 59 -23.47 21.62 6.89
C ALA A 59 -22.45 22.74 6.63
N ASN A 60 -21.37 22.45 5.89
CA ASN A 60 -20.30 23.40 5.53
C ASN A 60 -20.44 23.98 4.12
N GLY A 61 -21.61 23.84 3.51
CA GLY A 61 -21.86 24.24 2.12
C GLY A 61 -21.57 23.12 1.11
N GLN A 62 -22.39 23.07 0.06
CA GLN A 62 -22.22 22.09 -1.02
C GLN A 62 -20.97 22.38 -1.82
N VAL A 63 -20.12 21.39 -1.99
CA VAL A 63 -18.91 21.48 -2.81
C VAL A 63 -19.23 21.05 -4.24
N ASN A 64 -18.87 21.87 -5.22
CA ASN A 64 -18.97 21.49 -6.62
C ASN A 64 -17.89 20.46 -6.94
N PHE A 65 -18.28 19.34 -7.54
CA PHE A 65 -17.34 18.25 -7.85
C PHE A 65 -16.22 18.68 -8.84
N ILE A 66 -16.54 19.55 -9.79
CA ILE A 66 -15.55 20.07 -10.75
C ILE A 66 -14.56 21.00 -10.05
N ASP A 67 -15.06 21.90 -9.22
CA ASP A 67 -14.21 22.81 -8.44
C ASP A 67 -13.35 22.08 -7.44
N PHE A 68 -13.85 20.96 -6.88
CA PHE A 68 -13.07 20.07 -6.05
C PHE A 68 -11.92 19.42 -6.80
N LEU A 69 -12.16 18.88 -8.00
CA LEU A 69 -11.12 18.17 -8.77
C LEU A 69 -10.07 19.10 -9.36
N PHE A 70 -10.48 20.26 -9.84
CA PHE A 70 -9.59 21.19 -10.58
C PHE A 70 -9.19 22.42 -9.78
N GLY A 71 -9.85 22.66 -8.65
CA GLY A 71 -9.51 23.79 -7.77
C GLY A 71 -8.09 23.68 -7.22
N THR A 72 -7.38 24.80 -7.23
CA THR A 72 -5.97 24.87 -6.77
C THR A 72 -5.84 25.39 -5.34
N THR A 73 -6.95 25.79 -4.72
CA THR A 73 -6.96 26.40 -3.39
C THR A 73 -7.70 25.51 -2.40
N TRP A 74 -7.07 25.21 -1.27
CA TRP A 74 -7.67 24.52 -0.15
C TRP A 74 -7.74 25.45 1.05
N ARG A 75 -8.94 25.93 1.39
CA ARG A 75 -9.20 26.78 2.55
C ARG A 75 -10.43 26.29 3.29
N GLN A 76 -10.22 25.55 4.34
CA GLN A 76 -11.29 24.97 5.13
C GLN A 76 -12.10 26.04 5.90
N ASP A 77 -11.45 27.14 6.29
CA ASP A 77 -12.04 28.31 6.95
C ASP A 77 -13.04 29.05 6.08
N GLN A 78 -12.88 28.98 4.74
CA GLN A 78 -13.72 29.64 3.75
C GLN A 78 -14.64 28.67 2.99
N GLY A 79 -14.63 27.38 3.36
CA GLY A 79 -15.40 26.36 2.67
C GLY A 79 -14.94 26.07 1.24
N ILE A 80 -13.69 26.45 0.88
CA ILE A 80 -13.11 26.22 -0.45
C ILE A 80 -12.27 24.95 -0.41
N TYR A 81 -12.66 23.95 -1.19
CA TYR A 81 -12.03 22.64 -1.22
C TYR A 81 -11.59 22.31 -2.64
N GLY A 82 -10.35 22.67 -3.01
CA GLY A 82 -9.75 22.34 -4.30
C GLY A 82 -8.64 21.31 -4.14
N ALA A 83 -8.84 20.09 -4.64
CA ALA A 83 -7.86 19.01 -4.58
C ALA A 83 -6.93 18.94 -5.80
N GLY A 84 -7.17 19.74 -6.84
CA GLY A 84 -6.46 19.68 -8.12
C GLY A 84 -4.95 19.82 -7.96
N PHE A 85 -4.50 20.76 -7.15
CA PHE A 85 -3.06 20.94 -6.89
C PHE A 85 -2.44 19.74 -6.18
N ILE A 86 -3.16 19.10 -5.24
CA ILE A 86 -2.71 17.91 -4.51
C ILE A 86 -2.59 16.73 -5.48
N ILE A 87 -3.58 16.57 -6.38
CA ILE A 87 -3.59 15.51 -7.40
C ILE A 87 -2.40 15.68 -8.34
N ILE A 88 -2.19 16.89 -8.90
CA ILE A 88 -1.08 17.16 -9.80
C ILE A 88 0.26 16.93 -9.12
N ASN A 89 0.44 17.44 -7.90
CA ASN A 89 1.66 17.23 -7.13
C ASN A 89 1.95 15.75 -6.85
N THR A 90 0.91 15.00 -6.49
CA THR A 90 1.02 13.55 -6.27
C THR A 90 1.42 12.82 -7.56
N LEU A 91 0.86 13.19 -8.70
CA LEU A 91 1.25 12.62 -10.00
C LEU A 91 2.72 12.94 -10.34
N ILE A 92 3.13 14.20 -10.22
CA ILE A 92 4.50 14.62 -10.53
C ILE A 92 5.50 13.87 -9.62
N THR A 93 5.26 13.82 -8.32
CA THR A 93 6.15 13.13 -7.38
C THR A 93 6.17 11.63 -7.61
N SER A 94 5.02 11.02 -7.91
CA SER A 94 4.94 9.58 -8.19
C SER A 94 5.67 9.20 -9.48
N PHE A 95 5.46 9.95 -10.55
CA PHE A 95 6.18 9.74 -11.82
C PHE A 95 7.68 10.01 -11.68
N GLY A 96 8.06 11.08 -10.96
CA GLY A 96 9.46 11.36 -10.66
C GLY A 96 10.13 10.23 -9.89
N ALA A 97 9.48 9.74 -8.85
CA ALA A 97 9.96 8.58 -8.08
C ALA A 97 10.08 7.32 -8.96
N LEU A 98 9.08 7.06 -9.83
CA LEU A 98 9.09 5.91 -10.73
C LEU A 98 10.25 5.96 -11.73
N ILE A 99 10.50 7.13 -12.34
CA ILE A 99 11.61 7.32 -13.30
C ILE A 99 12.95 6.98 -12.66
N ILE A 100 13.14 7.30 -11.38
CA ILE A 100 14.40 7.02 -10.67
C ILE A 100 14.42 5.56 -10.18
N SER A 101 13.35 5.08 -9.58
CA SER A 101 13.32 3.75 -8.93
C SER A 101 13.27 2.61 -9.94
N PHE A 102 12.59 2.78 -11.08
CA PHE A 102 12.43 1.71 -12.07
C PHE A 102 13.76 1.19 -12.63
N PRO A 103 14.67 2.02 -13.17
CA PRO A 103 15.94 1.53 -13.68
C PRO A 103 16.80 0.89 -12.57
N ILE A 104 16.81 1.46 -11.37
CA ILE A 104 17.54 0.91 -10.22
C ILE A 104 17.01 -0.47 -9.86
N SER A 105 15.69 -0.62 -9.80
CA SER A 105 15.04 -1.89 -9.47
C SER A 105 15.32 -2.97 -10.52
N VAL A 106 15.25 -2.62 -11.80
CA VAL A 106 15.54 -3.55 -12.91
C VAL A 106 17.01 -3.99 -12.87
N LEU A 107 17.94 -3.06 -12.69
CA LEU A 107 19.37 -3.38 -12.60
C LEU A 107 19.67 -4.25 -11.37
N THR A 108 19.05 -3.96 -10.23
CA THR A 108 19.19 -4.77 -9.02
C THR A 108 18.66 -6.18 -9.24
N ALA A 109 17.49 -6.33 -9.84
CA ALA A 109 16.90 -7.63 -10.14
C ALA A 109 17.79 -8.44 -11.13
N LEU A 110 18.30 -7.81 -12.19
CA LEU A 110 19.22 -8.42 -13.13
C LEU A 110 20.54 -8.84 -12.45
N PHE A 111 21.08 -8.00 -11.59
CA PHE A 111 22.26 -8.33 -10.81
C PHE A 111 22.05 -9.56 -9.95
N ILE A 112 20.94 -9.61 -9.18
CA ILE A 112 20.62 -10.74 -8.30
C ILE A 112 20.45 -12.04 -9.10
N VAL A 113 19.77 -12.00 -10.25
CA VAL A 113 19.39 -13.20 -11.00
C VAL A 113 20.53 -13.68 -11.93
N LYS A 114 21.31 -12.76 -12.52
CA LYS A 114 22.26 -13.10 -13.60
C LYS A 114 23.73 -13.03 -13.19
N ILE A 115 24.09 -12.17 -12.24
CA ILE A 115 25.48 -11.82 -11.95
C ILE A 115 25.91 -12.30 -10.58
N ALA A 116 25.08 -12.15 -9.56
CA ALA A 116 25.43 -12.42 -8.18
C ALA A 116 25.73 -13.90 -7.93
N PRO A 117 26.79 -14.24 -7.20
CA PRO A 117 27.02 -15.60 -6.74
C PRO A 117 25.87 -16.07 -5.84
N LYS A 118 25.60 -17.37 -5.82
CA LYS A 118 24.40 -17.98 -5.16
C LYS A 118 24.21 -17.54 -3.71
N TRP A 119 25.29 -17.41 -2.93
CA TRP A 119 25.21 -16.99 -1.54
C TRP A 119 24.77 -15.52 -1.41
N LEU A 120 25.30 -14.64 -2.24
CA LEU A 120 24.97 -13.22 -2.25
C LEU A 120 23.54 -12.99 -2.76
N ALA A 121 23.15 -13.67 -3.84
CA ALA A 121 21.79 -13.63 -4.36
C ALA A 121 20.75 -14.03 -3.30
N LYS A 122 21.03 -15.08 -2.52
CA LYS A 122 20.14 -15.52 -1.42
C LYS A 122 19.98 -14.44 -0.33
N ILE A 123 21.08 -13.79 0.06
CA ILE A 123 21.03 -12.72 1.06
C ILE A 123 20.28 -11.51 0.53
N MET A 124 20.58 -11.06 -0.69
CA MET A 124 19.92 -9.91 -1.31
C MET A 124 18.42 -10.14 -1.50
N THR A 125 18.02 -11.34 -1.94
CA THR A 125 16.61 -11.70 -2.07
C THR A 125 15.92 -11.62 -0.71
N ALA A 126 16.50 -12.18 0.34
CA ALA A 126 15.92 -12.10 1.68
C ALA A 126 15.77 -10.65 2.18
N ILE A 127 16.76 -9.78 1.91
CA ILE A 127 16.67 -8.35 2.26
C ILE A 127 15.54 -7.68 1.49
N VAL A 128 15.43 -7.92 0.18
CA VAL A 128 14.36 -7.35 -0.65
C VAL A 128 12.99 -7.82 -0.19
N GLU A 129 12.83 -9.10 0.13
CA GLU A 129 11.59 -9.67 0.68
C GLU A 129 11.23 -9.04 2.02
N MET A 130 12.19 -8.86 2.92
CA MET A 130 12.00 -8.15 4.20
C MET A 130 11.55 -6.71 3.98
N LEU A 131 12.22 -5.96 3.10
CA LEU A 131 11.83 -4.59 2.77
C LEU A 131 10.43 -4.52 2.15
N ALA A 132 10.11 -5.43 1.25
CA ALA A 132 8.80 -5.50 0.60
C ALA A 132 7.66 -5.88 1.58
N SER A 133 7.96 -6.52 2.70
CA SER A 133 6.98 -6.87 3.72
C SER A 133 6.53 -5.69 4.59
N ILE A 134 7.29 -4.58 4.60
CA ILE A 134 6.96 -3.38 5.36
C ILE A 134 5.86 -2.60 4.61
N PRO A 135 4.72 -2.28 5.25
CA PRO A 135 3.67 -1.47 4.64
C PRO A 135 4.22 -0.11 4.16
N SER A 136 3.88 0.29 2.93
CA SER A 136 4.35 1.55 2.32
C SER A 136 4.06 2.80 3.16
N VAL A 137 2.99 2.78 3.96
CA VAL A 137 2.63 3.87 4.89
C VAL A 137 3.74 4.10 5.92
N VAL A 138 4.41 3.04 6.40
CA VAL A 138 5.51 3.15 7.37
C VAL A 138 6.69 3.92 6.75
N TYR A 139 7.03 3.62 5.51
CA TYR A 139 8.04 4.38 4.76
C TYR A 139 7.64 5.85 4.59
N GLY A 140 6.36 6.11 4.29
CA GLY A 140 5.84 7.47 4.14
C GLY A 140 5.94 8.28 5.44
N VAL A 141 5.56 7.70 6.58
CA VAL A 141 5.66 8.37 7.90
C VAL A 141 7.11 8.62 8.29
N PHE A 142 8.00 7.64 8.07
CA PHE A 142 9.43 7.82 8.32
C PHE A 142 10.03 8.92 7.44
N ALA A 143 9.68 8.93 6.15
CA ALA A 143 10.15 9.94 5.20
C ALA A 143 9.66 11.35 5.59
N ALA A 144 8.40 11.49 6.00
CA ALA A 144 7.84 12.76 6.46
C ALA A 144 8.58 13.34 7.67
N GLY A 145 9.09 12.49 8.58
CA GLY A 145 9.89 12.94 9.72
C GLY A 145 11.36 13.20 9.37
N ALA A 146 12.07 12.15 8.96
CA ALA A 146 13.52 12.19 8.81
C ALA A 146 13.97 12.90 7.52
N ILE A 147 13.35 12.58 6.37
CA ILE A 147 13.78 13.11 5.07
C ILE A 147 13.44 14.58 4.93
N THR A 148 12.26 15.01 5.42
CA THR A 148 11.86 16.41 5.39
C THR A 148 12.87 17.28 6.14
N THR A 149 13.30 16.85 7.32
CA THR A 149 14.33 17.58 8.10
C THR A 149 15.64 17.71 7.32
N MET A 150 16.08 16.64 6.67
CA MET A 150 17.29 16.67 5.83
C MET A 150 17.13 17.61 4.61
N VAL A 151 16.00 17.58 3.94
CA VAL A 151 15.70 18.43 2.79
C VAL A 151 15.66 19.90 3.20
N VAL A 152 15.04 20.24 4.32
CA VAL A 152 14.99 21.61 4.86
C VAL A 152 16.40 22.11 5.21
N ALA A 153 17.21 21.28 5.85
CA ALA A 153 18.59 21.62 6.18
C ALA A 153 19.46 21.87 4.94
N LEU A 154 19.31 21.01 3.91
CA LEU A 154 20.01 21.18 2.63
C LEU A 154 19.53 22.43 1.89
N ALA A 155 18.23 22.66 1.80
CA ALA A 155 17.68 23.86 1.16
C ALA A 155 18.17 25.15 1.84
N GLY A 156 18.24 25.16 3.17
CA GLY A 156 18.80 26.27 3.94
C GLY A 156 20.28 26.51 3.63
N ALA A 157 21.08 25.44 3.45
CA ALA A 157 22.48 25.55 3.06
C ALA A 157 22.68 26.18 1.67
N PHE A 158 21.70 26.04 0.76
CA PHE A 158 21.67 26.67 -0.56
C PHE A 158 20.91 28.02 -0.58
N GLY A 159 20.55 28.58 0.58
CA GLY A 159 19.83 29.86 0.68
C GLY A 159 18.37 29.80 0.18
N MET A 160 17.81 28.59 0.04
CA MET A 160 16.42 28.42 -0.34
C MET A 160 15.53 28.35 0.90
N THR A 161 14.49 29.20 0.94
CA THR A 161 13.45 29.10 1.98
C THR A 161 12.42 28.06 1.56
N THR A 162 12.26 27.01 2.37
CA THR A 162 11.18 26.05 2.17
C THR A 162 9.88 26.62 2.77
N ALA A 163 8.83 26.71 1.96
CA ALA A 163 7.49 27.13 2.41
C ALA A 163 6.90 26.05 3.34
N GLY A 164 7.25 26.11 4.63
CA GLY A 164 6.82 25.11 5.61
C GLY A 164 7.57 25.19 6.93
N GLY A 165 8.48 26.13 7.01
CA GLY A 165 9.22 26.38 8.25
C GLY A 165 8.68 27.62 9.00
N ASN A 166 7.64 27.44 9.75
CA ASN A 166 7.33 28.11 11.03
C ASN A 166 6.48 27.19 11.85
#